data_077eb9eed210c9520b9761960ab6ea53
#
_entry.id   077eb9eed210c9520b9761960ab6ea53
#
_cell.length_a   1.000
_cell.length_b   1.000
_cell.length_c   1.000
_cell.angle_alpha   90.00
_cell.angle_beta   90.00
_cell.angle_gamma   90.00
#
_symmetry.space_group_name_H-M   'P 1'
#
loop_
_entity.id
_entity.type
_entity.pdbx_description
1 polymer ?
#
loop_
_entity_poly.entity_id
_entity_poly.type
_entity_poly.pdbx_seq_one_letter_code
_entity_poly.pdbx_strand_id
1 'polypeptide(L)'
;LMTESQVMAILGKPTEETEINGKKIYSYNEMSIGFQKLNNNNKPDWNGTYKVVQAASIGNNDVFSRDLRVGDSTEDILKCYYRDTDYQDHLYISEDKSVEYGKFLYGDSTISDLNKTEKTDTFAYGLINYKGYSSMETAESYNIEFIYFDGKYKSDKATIYDDYATLDFEIDNNGKITAVSWVYNPERN
;
A
#
# COMPACT_ATOMS: atom_id res chain seq x y z
N LEU A 1 0.68 13.65 -7.04
CA LEU A 1 -0.48 13.45 -6.15
C LEU A 1 -1.60 14.43 -6.53
N MET A 2 -2.84 13.95 -6.55
CA MET A 2 -4.02 14.80 -6.82
C MET A 2 -4.28 15.75 -5.67
N THR A 3 -4.75 16.95 -6.01
CA THR A 3 -5.23 17.92 -5.01
C THR A 3 -6.66 17.61 -4.59
N GLU A 4 -7.08 18.13 -3.43
CA GLU A 4 -8.46 18.06 -2.95
C GLU A 4 -9.48 18.52 -4.00
N SER A 5 -9.22 19.66 -4.67
CA SER A 5 -10.11 20.18 -5.71
C SER A 5 -10.25 19.25 -6.92
N GLN A 6 -9.17 18.55 -7.29
CA GLN A 6 -9.20 17.57 -8.39
C GLN A 6 -10.02 16.34 -8.01
N VAL A 7 -9.89 15.87 -6.77
CA VAL A 7 -10.72 14.75 -6.28
C VAL A 7 -12.18 15.13 -6.28
N MET A 8 -12.53 16.32 -5.74
CA MET A 8 -13.92 16.81 -5.75
C MET A 8 -14.50 17.01 -7.15
N ALA A 9 -13.66 17.37 -8.12
CA ALA A 9 -14.10 17.49 -9.52
C ALA A 9 -14.47 16.15 -10.14
N ILE A 10 -13.85 15.05 -9.68
CA ILE A 10 -14.07 13.69 -10.20
C ILE A 10 -15.19 12.99 -9.42
N LEU A 11 -15.11 12.97 -8.07
CA LEU A 11 -15.99 12.20 -7.22
C LEU A 11 -17.19 13.00 -6.68
N GLY A 12 -17.19 14.31 -6.87
CA GLY A 12 -18.22 15.19 -6.29
C GLY A 12 -17.97 15.46 -4.80
N LYS A 13 -19.04 15.86 -4.10
CA LYS A 13 -18.98 16.11 -2.65
C LYS A 13 -18.94 14.80 -1.87
N PRO A 14 -18.07 14.70 -0.85
CA PRO A 14 -18.07 13.55 0.04
C PRO A 14 -19.37 13.48 0.85
N THR A 15 -19.72 12.30 1.32
CA THR A 15 -20.82 12.09 2.25
C THR A 15 -20.47 12.55 3.66
N GLU A 16 -19.18 12.49 4.00
CA GLU A 16 -18.64 12.95 5.28
C GLU A 16 -17.24 13.52 5.09
N GLU A 17 -16.92 14.56 5.86
CA GLU A 17 -15.61 15.18 5.94
C GLU A 17 -15.15 15.19 7.40
N THR A 18 -13.94 14.70 7.65
CA THR A 18 -13.30 14.72 8.97
C THR A 18 -11.92 15.31 8.84
N GLU A 19 -11.55 16.20 9.77
CA GLU A 19 -10.18 16.74 9.86
C GLU A 19 -9.61 16.47 11.25
N ILE A 20 -8.49 15.72 11.32
CA ILE A 20 -7.81 15.37 12.54
C ILE A 20 -6.31 15.57 12.35
N ASN A 21 -5.70 16.39 13.23
CA ASN A 21 -4.24 16.61 13.25
C ASN A 21 -3.64 17.05 11.89
N GLY A 22 -4.36 17.90 11.15
CA GLY A 22 -3.91 18.41 9.85
C GLY A 22 -4.00 17.39 8.71
N LYS A 23 -4.63 16.25 8.93
CA LYS A 23 -5.06 15.32 7.91
C LYS A 23 -6.57 15.44 7.72
N LYS A 24 -7.01 15.45 6.47
CA LYS A 24 -8.40 15.53 6.09
C LYS A 24 -8.80 14.20 5.46
N ILE A 25 -9.97 13.68 5.82
CA ILE A 25 -10.51 12.43 5.26
C ILE A 25 -11.88 12.74 4.67
N TYR A 26 -12.08 12.38 3.42
CA TYR A 26 -13.35 12.40 2.72
C TYR A 26 -13.89 10.98 2.60
N SER A 27 -15.09 10.76 3.08
CA SER A 27 -15.81 9.50 2.92
C SER A 27 -16.81 9.61 1.78
N TYR A 28 -16.80 8.62 0.93
CA TYR A 28 -17.78 8.36 -0.11
C TYR A 28 -18.32 6.96 0.15
N ASN A 29 -19.53 6.63 -0.08
CA ASN A 29 -20.17 5.34 0.23
C ASN A 29 -19.23 4.18 0.63
N GLU A 30 -18.49 3.65 -0.34
CA GLU A 30 -17.57 2.50 -0.17
C GLU A 30 -16.08 2.88 -0.27
N MET A 31 -15.80 4.18 -0.47
CA MET A 31 -14.43 4.71 -0.64
C MET A 31 -14.11 5.79 0.38
N SER A 32 -12.86 5.85 0.80
CA SER A 32 -12.32 6.97 1.59
C SER A 32 -11.05 7.51 0.95
N ILE A 33 -10.88 8.84 1.00
CA ILE A 33 -9.71 9.54 0.49
C ILE A 33 -9.12 10.40 1.59
N GLY A 34 -7.87 10.15 1.92
CA GLY A 34 -7.12 10.92 2.91
C GLY A 34 -6.19 11.93 2.25
N PHE A 35 -6.15 13.13 2.84
CA PHE A 35 -5.33 14.25 2.37
C PHE A 35 -4.40 14.74 3.46
N GLN A 36 -3.24 15.24 3.04
CA GLN A 36 -2.30 15.96 3.89
C GLN A 36 -1.80 17.21 3.17
N LYS A 37 -1.47 18.27 3.92
CA LYS A 37 -0.86 19.46 3.37
C LYS A 37 0.58 19.18 2.98
N LEU A 38 0.88 19.32 1.69
CA LEU A 38 2.18 19.08 1.10
C LEU A 38 2.59 20.26 0.23
N ASN A 39 3.89 20.53 0.15
CA ASN A 39 4.47 21.50 -0.77
C ASN A 39 4.53 20.94 -2.22
N ASN A 40 5.15 21.69 -3.13
CA ASN A 40 5.27 21.29 -4.53
C ASN A 40 6.13 20.03 -4.75
N ASN A 41 7.03 19.73 -3.81
CA ASN A 41 7.87 18.53 -3.84
C ASN A 41 7.23 17.34 -3.08
N ASN A 42 5.94 17.43 -2.75
CA ASN A 42 5.18 16.45 -1.97
C ASN A 42 5.72 16.20 -0.55
N LYS A 43 6.43 17.18 0.04
CA LYS A 43 6.86 17.11 1.44
C LYS A 43 5.84 17.78 2.36
N PRO A 44 5.69 17.33 3.62
CA PRO A 44 4.78 17.93 4.59
C PRO A 44 5.06 19.42 4.77
N ASP A 45 4.01 20.24 4.64
CA ASP A 45 4.10 21.69 4.78
C ASP A 45 2.76 22.26 5.25
N TRP A 46 2.75 22.94 6.40
CA TRP A 46 1.54 23.56 6.97
C TRP A 46 0.92 24.63 6.07
N ASN A 47 1.72 25.27 5.24
CA ASN A 47 1.28 26.25 4.24
C ASN A 47 1.00 25.61 2.87
N GLY A 48 1.20 24.30 2.76
CA GLY A 48 1.02 23.54 1.53
C GLY A 48 -0.45 23.35 1.14
N THR A 49 -0.63 22.70 0.02
CA THR A 49 -1.94 22.34 -0.51
C THR A 49 -2.31 20.93 -0.03
N TYR A 50 -3.58 20.69 0.26
CA TYR A 50 -4.09 19.36 0.52
C TYR A 50 -3.95 18.48 -0.73
N LYS A 51 -3.17 17.41 -0.62
CA LYS A 51 -2.95 16.40 -1.66
C LYS A 51 -3.30 15.02 -1.12
N VAL A 52 -3.77 14.15 -1.99
CA VAL A 52 -4.09 12.76 -1.65
C VAL A 52 -2.85 12.05 -1.14
N VAL A 53 -2.94 11.45 0.04
CA VAL A 53 -1.92 10.58 0.64
C VAL A 53 -2.47 9.20 1.00
N GLN A 54 -3.77 9.01 0.86
CA GLN A 54 -4.42 7.73 1.13
C GLN A 54 -5.66 7.59 0.26
N ALA A 55 -5.91 6.38 -0.21
CA ALA A 55 -7.17 5.98 -0.81
C ALA A 55 -7.48 4.55 -0.36
N ALA A 56 -8.71 4.27 0.01
CA ALA A 56 -9.17 2.93 0.35
C ALA A 56 -10.59 2.71 -0.15
N SER A 57 -10.89 1.50 -0.58
CA SER A 57 -12.23 1.10 -0.98
C SER A 57 -12.54 -0.34 -0.60
N ILE A 58 -13.82 -0.56 -0.28
CA ILE A 58 -14.45 -1.86 -0.13
C ILE A 58 -15.48 -2.11 -1.24
N GLY A 59 -15.61 -1.18 -2.19
CA GLY A 59 -16.57 -1.22 -3.28
C GLY A 59 -16.08 -2.01 -4.49
N ASN A 60 -16.93 -2.87 -5.02
CA ASN A 60 -16.61 -3.72 -6.17
C ASN A 60 -16.63 -2.98 -7.51
N ASN A 61 -17.11 -1.76 -7.55
CA ASN A 61 -17.13 -0.91 -8.74
C ASN A 61 -15.86 -0.07 -8.90
N ASP A 62 -15.06 0.06 -7.86
CA ASP A 62 -13.85 0.86 -7.87
C ASP A 62 -12.71 0.05 -8.50
N VAL A 63 -12.01 0.69 -9.45
CA VAL A 63 -10.90 0.09 -10.18
C VAL A 63 -9.59 0.63 -9.61
N PHE A 64 -8.75 -0.27 -9.17
CA PHE A 64 -7.41 0.05 -8.68
C PHE A 64 -6.34 -0.18 -9.76
N SER A 65 -5.08 -0.06 -9.36
CA SER A 65 -3.95 -0.32 -10.23
C SER A 65 -4.08 -1.69 -10.91
N ARG A 66 -3.81 -1.72 -12.22
CA ARG A 66 -3.83 -2.92 -13.06
C ARG A 66 -5.22 -3.56 -13.20
N ASP A 67 -6.26 -2.73 -13.15
CA ASP A 67 -7.66 -3.11 -13.33
C ASP A 67 -8.22 -4.06 -12.25
N LEU A 68 -7.53 -4.19 -11.11
CA LEU A 68 -7.98 -4.99 -9.98
C LEU A 68 -9.12 -4.31 -9.20
N ARG A 69 -10.02 -5.12 -8.66
CA ARG A 69 -11.21 -4.69 -7.92
C ARG A 69 -11.46 -5.55 -6.68
N VAL A 70 -12.24 -5.03 -5.76
CA VAL A 70 -12.86 -5.84 -4.71
C VAL A 70 -13.71 -6.95 -5.36
N GLY A 71 -13.55 -8.18 -4.88
CA GLY A 71 -14.16 -9.39 -5.44
C GLY A 71 -13.27 -10.19 -6.40
N ASP A 72 -12.18 -9.60 -6.93
CA ASP A 72 -11.18 -10.36 -7.69
C ASP A 72 -10.45 -11.33 -6.77
N SER A 73 -9.71 -12.26 -7.38
CA SER A 73 -9.03 -13.30 -6.63
C SER A 73 -7.55 -12.97 -6.36
N THR A 74 -6.98 -13.65 -5.37
CA THR A 74 -5.53 -13.66 -5.14
C THR A 74 -4.75 -13.99 -6.41
N GLU A 75 -5.24 -14.97 -7.21
CA GLU A 75 -4.59 -15.30 -8.48
C GLU A 75 -4.55 -14.15 -9.47
N ASP A 76 -5.58 -13.29 -9.47
CA ASP A 76 -5.63 -12.13 -10.36
C ASP A 76 -4.59 -11.10 -9.93
N ILE A 77 -4.39 -10.88 -8.63
CA ILE A 77 -3.27 -10.08 -8.11
C ILE A 77 -1.94 -10.68 -8.57
N LEU A 78 -1.72 -11.98 -8.34
CA LEU A 78 -0.46 -12.66 -8.66
C LEU A 78 -0.17 -12.76 -10.16
N LYS A 79 -1.16 -12.61 -11.04
CA LYS A 79 -0.97 -12.46 -12.50
C LYS A 79 -0.52 -11.06 -12.87
N CYS A 80 -1.00 -10.05 -12.15
CA CYS A 80 -0.74 -8.65 -12.45
C CYS A 80 0.60 -8.16 -11.90
N TYR A 81 1.07 -8.73 -10.79
CA TYR A 81 2.30 -8.32 -10.12
C TYR A 81 3.38 -9.39 -10.24
N TYR A 82 4.62 -8.92 -10.25
CA TYR A 82 5.77 -9.82 -10.31
C TYR A 82 5.88 -10.68 -9.06
N ARG A 83 6.34 -11.91 -9.26
CA ARG A 83 6.76 -12.82 -8.20
C ARG A 83 7.96 -13.62 -8.67
N ASP A 84 8.88 -13.92 -7.76
CA ASP A 84 9.97 -14.83 -8.00
C ASP A 84 9.45 -16.27 -8.13
N THR A 85 10.10 -17.08 -8.96
CA THR A 85 9.74 -18.50 -9.15
C THR A 85 9.97 -19.34 -7.90
N ASP A 86 10.92 -18.91 -7.06
CA ASP A 86 11.37 -19.61 -5.86
C ASP A 86 10.88 -18.93 -4.58
N TYR A 87 9.83 -18.13 -4.65
CA TYR A 87 9.29 -17.52 -3.44
C TYR A 87 8.84 -18.58 -2.44
N GLN A 88 9.32 -18.47 -1.21
CA GLN A 88 9.08 -19.44 -0.15
C GLN A 88 8.36 -18.81 1.03
N ASP A 89 7.71 -19.65 1.83
CA ASP A 89 7.17 -19.20 3.10
C ASP A 89 8.33 -18.76 4.00
N HIS A 90 8.19 -17.57 4.55
CA HIS A 90 9.17 -16.98 5.44
C HIS A 90 8.54 -16.71 6.80
N LEU A 91 9.37 -16.91 7.82
CA LEU A 91 9.13 -16.37 9.14
C LEU A 91 9.86 -15.03 9.19
N TYR A 92 9.17 -13.97 9.48
CA TYR A 92 9.81 -12.67 9.67
C TYR A 92 9.43 -12.07 11.03
N ILE A 93 10.28 -11.20 11.54
CA ILE A 93 10.06 -10.52 12.80
C ILE A 93 9.69 -9.08 12.47
N SER A 94 8.47 -8.70 12.85
CA SER A 94 8.00 -7.33 12.69
C SER A 94 8.73 -6.33 13.59
N GLU A 95 8.54 -5.03 13.37
CA GLU A 95 9.19 -3.97 14.16
C GLU A 95 8.89 -4.05 15.66
N ASP A 96 7.72 -4.52 16.03
CA ASP A 96 7.32 -4.75 17.42
C ASP A 96 7.92 -6.04 18.02
N LYS A 97 8.75 -6.75 17.25
CA LYS A 97 9.35 -8.04 17.56
C LYS A 97 8.36 -9.19 17.71
N SER A 98 7.14 -9.04 17.24
CA SER A 98 6.25 -10.17 17.04
C SER A 98 6.76 -11.04 15.88
N VAL A 99 6.48 -12.33 15.96
CA VAL A 99 6.80 -13.26 14.88
C VAL A 99 5.57 -13.32 13.98
N GLU A 100 5.76 -12.98 12.72
CA GLU A 100 4.71 -13.05 11.73
C GLU A 100 5.04 -14.11 10.68
N TYR A 101 4.01 -14.76 10.17
CA TYR A 101 4.12 -15.72 9.08
C TYR A 101 3.66 -15.09 7.78
N GLY A 102 4.39 -15.37 6.73
CA GLY A 102 4.08 -14.83 5.42
C GLY A 102 4.95 -15.40 4.33
N LYS A 103 4.82 -14.80 3.16
CA LYS A 103 5.52 -15.23 1.97
C LYS A 103 5.95 -14.01 1.18
N PHE A 104 7.26 -13.82 0.98
CA PHE A 104 7.76 -12.79 0.09
C PHE A 104 7.53 -13.22 -1.35
N LEU A 105 6.84 -12.40 -2.11
CA LEU A 105 6.65 -12.59 -3.55
C LEU A 105 7.93 -12.23 -4.32
N TYR A 106 8.63 -11.21 -3.85
CA TYR A 106 9.96 -10.79 -4.29
C TYR A 106 10.55 -9.80 -3.28
N GLY A 107 11.86 -9.63 -3.33
CA GLY A 107 12.58 -8.83 -2.34
C GLY A 107 12.52 -9.45 -0.95
N ASP A 108 12.96 -8.71 0.01
CA ASP A 108 12.77 -9.01 1.43
C ASP A 108 12.74 -7.68 2.22
N SER A 109 12.55 -7.76 3.52
CA SER A 109 12.59 -6.59 4.40
C SER A 109 14.00 -6.03 4.60
N THR A 110 15.03 -6.70 4.07
CA THR A 110 16.41 -6.20 4.15
C THR A 110 16.75 -5.38 2.93
N ILE A 111 17.36 -4.25 3.20
CA ILE A 111 17.80 -3.26 2.23
C ILE A 111 18.69 -3.83 1.12
N SER A 112 19.47 -4.89 1.42
CA SER A 112 20.38 -5.51 0.45
C SER A 112 19.67 -6.14 -0.75
N ASP A 113 18.43 -6.57 -0.60
CA ASP A 113 17.69 -7.24 -1.66
C ASP A 113 16.82 -6.27 -2.48
N LEU A 114 16.57 -5.08 -1.98
CA LEU A 114 15.91 -4.02 -2.76
C LEU A 114 16.69 -3.69 -4.05
N ASN A 115 18.02 -3.84 -4.02
CA ASN A 115 18.85 -3.65 -5.22
C ASN A 115 18.65 -4.73 -6.29
N LYS A 116 18.06 -5.87 -5.95
CA LYS A 116 17.78 -6.94 -6.92
C LYS A 116 16.48 -6.71 -7.66
N THR A 117 15.63 -5.83 -7.17
CA THR A 117 14.31 -5.53 -7.75
C THR A 117 14.36 -4.50 -8.89
N GLU A 118 15.54 -4.00 -9.27
CA GLU A 118 15.71 -3.06 -10.40
C GLU A 118 15.11 -3.54 -11.74
N LYS A 119 14.71 -4.79 -11.84
CA LYS A 119 14.22 -5.40 -13.08
C LYS A 119 12.70 -5.51 -13.16
N THR A 120 12.00 -5.26 -12.09
CA THR A 120 10.62 -5.71 -12.00
C THR A 120 9.72 -4.55 -11.82
N ASP A 121 9.21 -3.84 -11.76
CA ASP A 121 8.31 -2.77 -11.44
C ASP A 121 8.93 -1.78 -10.42
N THR A 122 8.21 -0.81 -10.14
CA THR A 122 8.54 0.25 -9.20
C THR A 122 8.38 -0.17 -7.73
N PHE A 123 8.00 -1.42 -7.44
CA PHE A 123 7.83 -1.89 -6.08
C PHE A 123 9.13 -2.48 -5.53
N ALA A 124 9.46 -2.14 -4.29
CA ALA A 124 10.66 -2.59 -3.61
C ALA A 124 10.52 -4.02 -3.07
N TYR A 125 9.34 -4.40 -2.61
CA TYR A 125 8.99 -5.80 -2.30
C TYR A 125 7.49 -6.05 -2.42
N GLY A 126 7.13 -7.35 -2.54
CA GLY A 126 5.78 -7.84 -2.42
C GLY A 126 5.72 -8.90 -1.32
N LEU A 127 4.74 -8.83 -0.45
CA LEU A 127 4.58 -9.70 0.71
C LEU A 127 3.15 -10.19 0.83
N ILE A 128 2.97 -11.49 1.10
CA ILE A 128 1.73 -12.04 1.64
C ILE A 128 1.90 -12.18 3.14
N ASN A 129 1.06 -11.50 3.93
CA ASN A 129 1.06 -11.56 5.38
C ASN A 129 -0.15 -12.36 5.86
N TYR A 130 0.09 -13.46 6.55
CA TYR A 130 -0.98 -14.36 7.05
C TYR A 130 -1.60 -13.89 8.37
N LYS A 131 -1.31 -12.68 8.83
CA LYS A 131 -1.89 -12.09 10.07
C LYS A 131 -1.76 -12.99 11.31
N GLY A 132 -0.60 -13.63 11.46
CA GLY A 132 -0.31 -14.51 12.61
C GLY A 132 -0.70 -15.98 12.43
N TYR A 133 -1.36 -16.36 11.33
CA TYR A 133 -1.60 -17.76 10.99
C TYR A 133 -0.36 -18.38 10.34
N SER A 134 -0.20 -19.70 10.49
CA SER A 134 0.98 -20.41 9.99
C SER A 134 0.99 -20.64 8.48
N SER A 135 -0.16 -20.54 7.84
CA SER A 135 -0.28 -20.67 6.38
C SER A 135 -1.53 -19.96 5.85
N MET A 136 -1.58 -19.77 4.55
CA MET A 136 -2.72 -19.15 3.86
C MET A 136 -4.01 -20.00 4.02
N GLU A 137 -3.88 -21.33 4.04
CA GLU A 137 -5.02 -22.24 4.16
C GLU A 137 -5.67 -22.19 5.55
N THR A 138 -4.93 -21.79 6.58
CA THR A 138 -5.42 -21.68 7.95
C THR A 138 -5.83 -20.26 8.32
N ALA A 139 -5.47 -19.27 7.51
CA ALA A 139 -5.79 -17.87 7.77
C ALA A 139 -7.27 -17.58 7.53
N GLU A 140 -7.92 -16.88 8.47
CA GLU A 140 -9.28 -16.34 8.28
C GLU A 140 -9.30 -15.18 7.30
N SER A 141 -8.21 -14.44 7.23
CA SER A 141 -7.93 -13.40 6.24
C SER A 141 -6.41 -13.18 6.17
N TYR A 142 -5.94 -12.63 5.08
CA TYR A 142 -4.53 -12.27 4.90
C TYR A 142 -4.41 -11.02 4.02
N ASN A 143 -3.24 -10.41 4.01
CA ASN A 143 -2.96 -9.26 3.18
C ASN A 143 -1.92 -9.61 2.11
N ILE A 144 -2.06 -8.96 0.94
CA ILE A 144 -0.99 -8.90 -0.06
C ILE A 144 -0.59 -7.44 -0.19
N GLU A 145 0.64 -7.15 0.22
CA GLU A 145 1.19 -5.81 0.27
C GLU A 145 2.32 -5.64 -0.75
N PHE A 146 2.31 -4.49 -1.44
CA PHE A 146 3.38 -4.05 -2.31
C PHE A 146 3.90 -2.70 -1.82
N ILE A 147 5.21 -2.59 -1.64
CA ILE A 147 5.87 -1.35 -1.22
C ILE A 147 6.68 -0.77 -2.36
N TYR A 148 6.41 0.49 -2.64
CA TYR A 148 7.11 1.32 -3.59
C TYR A 148 7.92 2.40 -2.88
N PHE A 149 9.18 2.57 -3.26
CA PHE A 149 10.03 3.67 -2.81
C PHE A 149 10.29 4.63 -3.96
N ASP A 150 10.01 5.91 -3.74
CA ASP A 150 10.37 6.99 -4.65
C ASP A 150 11.68 7.63 -4.19
N GLY A 151 12.79 7.05 -4.60
CA GLY A 151 14.08 7.61 -4.26
C GLY A 151 15.24 6.78 -4.79
N LYS A 152 16.34 7.47 -5.07
CA LYS A 152 17.62 6.79 -5.34
C LYS A 152 18.15 6.26 -4.03
N TYR A 153 18.04 4.96 -3.86
CA TYR A 153 18.64 4.22 -2.80
C TYR A 153 20.12 4.57 -2.62
N LYS A 154 20.51 5.16 -1.51
CA LYS A 154 21.91 5.42 -1.16
C LYS A 154 22.39 4.32 -0.23
N SER A 155 23.27 3.47 -0.75
CA SER A 155 23.66 2.16 -0.25
C SER A 155 24.26 2.07 1.16
N ASP A 156 24.61 3.14 1.84
CA ASP A 156 25.48 3.01 3.01
C ASP A 156 24.83 3.30 4.37
N LYS A 157 23.64 3.85 4.38
CA LYS A 157 22.84 4.11 5.60
C LYS A 157 21.37 4.35 5.23
N ALA A 158 20.80 3.47 4.45
CA ALA A 158 19.40 3.64 4.15
C ALA A 158 18.60 3.39 5.42
N THR A 159 18.21 4.44 5.99
CA THR A 159 16.98 4.44 6.74
C THR A 159 15.85 4.27 5.71
N ILE A 160 14.98 3.32 5.92
CA ILE A 160 13.77 2.97 5.16
C ILE A 160 12.77 4.15 5.07
N TYR A 161 13.22 5.39 4.95
CA TYR A 161 12.41 6.57 5.25
C TYR A 161 12.41 7.63 4.17
N ASP A 162 12.90 7.30 3.01
CA ASP A 162 12.59 8.10 1.83
C ASP A 162 11.12 7.85 1.47
N ASP A 163 10.48 8.81 0.83
CA ASP A 163 9.06 8.73 0.48
C ASP A 163 8.69 7.34 -0.05
N TYR A 164 7.75 6.70 0.57
CA TYR A 164 7.27 5.40 0.13
C TYR A 164 5.74 5.37 0.01
N ALA A 165 5.26 4.50 -0.84
CA ALA A 165 3.85 4.18 -0.95
C ALA A 165 3.64 2.69 -0.73
N THR A 166 2.53 2.34 -0.11
CA THR A 166 2.05 0.97 0.02
C THR A 166 0.78 0.79 -0.79
N LEU A 167 0.63 -0.36 -1.40
CA LEU A 167 -0.61 -0.85 -1.97
C LEU A 167 -0.93 -2.16 -1.27
N ASP A 168 -2.06 -2.23 -0.60
CA ASP A 168 -2.46 -3.37 0.22
C ASP A 168 -3.81 -3.90 -0.23
N PHE A 169 -3.89 -5.22 -0.40
CA PHE A 169 -5.09 -5.96 -0.70
C PHE A 169 -5.45 -6.82 0.50
N GLU A 170 -6.61 -6.59 1.10
CA GLU A 170 -7.15 -7.46 2.12
C GLU A 170 -7.93 -8.61 1.47
N ILE A 171 -7.62 -9.84 1.87
CA ILE A 171 -8.13 -11.07 1.24
C ILE A 171 -8.86 -11.89 2.30
N ASP A 172 -10.03 -12.40 1.95
CA ASP A 172 -10.79 -13.32 2.80
C ASP A 172 -10.27 -14.77 2.70
N ASN A 173 -10.84 -15.66 3.49
CA ASN A 173 -10.51 -17.09 3.49
C ASN A 173 -10.90 -17.85 2.20
N ASN A 174 -11.64 -17.22 1.30
CA ASN A 174 -11.97 -17.76 -0.03
C ASN A 174 -11.01 -17.25 -1.11
N GLY A 175 -9.98 -16.48 -0.71
CA GLY A 175 -9.02 -15.88 -1.63
C GLY A 175 -9.59 -14.71 -2.44
N LYS A 176 -10.61 -14.00 -1.92
CA LYS A 176 -11.23 -12.86 -2.58
C LYS A 176 -10.79 -11.55 -1.95
N ILE A 177 -10.53 -10.55 -2.78
CA ILE A 177 -10.24 -9.19 -2.32
C ILE A 177 -11.50 -8.62 -1.64
N THR A 178 -11.37 -8.21 -0.39
CA THR A 178 -12.42 -7.57 0.39
C THR A 178 -12.23 -6.08 0.57
N ALA A 179 -10.97 -5.63 0.51
CA ALA A 179 -10.63 -4.22 0.55
C ALA A 179 -9.32 -3.98 -0.21
N VAL A 180 -9.18 -2.77 -0.73
CA VAL A 180 -7.92 -2.31 -1.31
C VAL A 180 -7.58 -0.96 -0.70
N SER A 181 -6.32 -0.78 -0.31
CA SER A 181 -5.84 0.52 0.17
C SER A 181 -4.51 0.89 -0.46
N TRP A 182 -4.33 2.20 -0.62
CA TRP A 182 -3.09 2.81 -1.04
C TRP A 182 -2.74 3.94 -0.07
N VAL A 183 -1.51 3.96 0.39
CA VAL A 183 -1.01 4.99 1.30
C VAL A 183 0.32 5.50 0.79
N TYR A 184 0.47 6.82 0.74
CA TYR A 184 1.73 7.50 0.49
C TYR A 184 2.22 8.15 1.77
N ASN A 185 3.41 7.79 2.20
CA ASN A 185 4.07 8.33 3.38
C ASN A 185 5.19 9.27 2.94
N PRO A 186 4.95 10.60 2.93
CA PRO A 186 6.00 11.56 2.66
C PRO A 186 6.97 11.64 3.84
N GLU A 187 8.25 11.61 3.57
CA GLU A 187 9.27 11.78 4.60
C GLU A 187 9.13 13.13 5.32
N ARG A 188 9.21 13.10 6.63
CA ARG A 188 9.37 14.32 7.46
C ARG A 188 10.86 14.67 7.50
N ASN A 189 11.25 15.74 6.81
CA ASN A 189 12.56 16.38 7.03
C ASN A 189 12.65 17.00 8.41
#